data_9eadaa553c45bcb2593d5e5c1ad98cc9
#
_entry.id   9eadaa553c45bcb2593d5e5c1ad98cc9
#
_cell.length_a   1.000
_cell.length_b   1.000
_cell.length_c   1.000
_cell.angle_alpha   90.00
_cell.angle_beta   90.00
_cell.angle_gamma   90.00
#
_symmetry.space_group_name_H-M   'P 1'
#
loop_
_entity.id
_entity.type
_entity.pdbx_description
1 polymer ?
#
loop_
_entity_poly.entity_id
_entity_poly.type
_entity_poly.pdbx_seq_one_letter_code
_entity_poly.pdbx_strand_id
1 'polypeptide(L)'
;MTRYLGIDASTQSMTGMIIDVEDSHTLAETSINFDEHFSQTYGVTHGVMNYGSGVVHSFPLMWVEALEMLFDSLRRDGHDLSSIRGISGSGQQHGTVYLDDRTDILLRNLSTNKPLHKQLAKAFTRPSAPIWMDSSTSDQCVEIERNVGGADALVSLTGNRIFERFSGPQIRKFFETDPEAYERTAHISLV
;
A
#
# COMPACT_ATOMS: atom_id res chain seq x y z
N MET A 1 19.36 2.28 25.56
CA MET A 1 18.81 1.50 24.41
C MET A 1 17.86 2.38 23.62
N THR A 2 18.21 2.69 22.39
CA THR A 2 17.41 3.54 21.51
C THR A 2 16.88 2.68 20.37
N ARG A 3 15.58 2.32 20.45
CA ARG A 3 14.93 1.34 19.57
C ARG A 3 14.12 2.00 18.48
N TYR A 4 14.23 1.47 17.27
CA TYR A 4 13.43 1.86 16.11
C TYR A 4 12.78 0.62 15.48
N LEU A 5 11.63 0.81 14.87
CA LEU A 5 10.92 -0.23 14.12
C LEU A 5 10.94 0.14 12.63
N GLY A 6 11.53 -0.73 11.82
CA GLY A 6 11.39 -0.73 10.38
C GLY A 6 10.24 -1.66 9.96
N ILE A 7 9.42 -1.23 9.01
CA ILE A 7 8.34 -2.04 8.45
C ILE A 7 8.48 -2.04 6.92
N ASP A 8 8.41 -3.21 6.30
CA ASP A 8 8.36 -3.36 4.85
C ASP A 8 7.07 -4.08 4.43
N ALA A 9 6.25 -3.38 3.63
CA ALA A 9 5.04 -3.92 3.03
C ALA A 9 5.34 -4.41 1.60
N SER A 10 5.91 -5.60 1.48
CA SER A 10 6.22 -6.25 0.21
C SER A 10 4.95 -6.79 -0.48
N THR A 11 5.10 -7.44 -1.64
CA THR A 11 3.97 -7.98 -2.39
C THR A 11 3.29 -9.15 -1.67
N GLN A 12 4.08 -10.01 -1.00
CA GLN A 12 3.59 -11.26 -0.42
C GLN A 12 3.58 -11.29 1.10
N SER A 13 4.16 -10.28 1.75
CA SER A 13 4.30 -10.25 3.20
C SER A 13 4.47 -8.82 3.71
N MET A 14 4.25 -8.66 5.01
CA MET A 14 4.67 -7.49 5.76
C MET A 14 5.68 -7.93 6.82
N THR A 15 6.86 -7.34 6.79
CA THR A 15 7.96 -7.66 7.72
C THR A 15 8.25 -6.47 8.63
N GLY A 16 8.43 -6.74 9.91
CA GLY A 16 8.84 -5.75 10.91
C GLY A 16 10.15 -6.13 11.56
N MET A 17 11.05 -5.17 11.74
CA MET A 17 12.34 -5.35 12.36
C MET A 17 12.56 -4.29 13.45
N ILE A 18 12.83 -4.72 14.69
CA ILE A 18 13.23 -3.83 15.78
C ILE A 18 14.76 -3.81 15.86
N ILE A 19 15.34 -2.64 15.78
CA ILE A 19 16.77 -2.43 15.90
C ILE A 19 17.10 -1.58 17.13
N ASP A 20 18.20 -1.90 17.82
CA ASP A 20 18.86 -1.02 18.76
C ASP A 20 20.04 -0.35 18.06
N VAL A 21 20.00 0.97 17.95
CA VAL A 21 21.03 1.71 17.21
C VAL A 21 22.31 1.97 18.04
N GLU A 22 22.23 1.88 19.38
CA GLU A 22 23.40 2.07 20.23
C GLU A 22 24.34 0.86 20.11
N ASP A 23 23.76 -0.33 20.08
CA ASP A 23 24.52 -1.59 19.99
C ASP A 23 24.59 -2.13 18.55
N SER A 24 23.99 -1.43 17.58
CA SER A 24 23.88 -1.87 16.17
C SER A 24 23.38 -3.30 16.03
N HIS A 25 22.35 -3.66 16.81
CA HIS A 25 21.83 -5.01 16.91
C HIS A 25 20.33 -5.09 16.52
N THR A 26 19.97 -6.15 15.77
CA THR A 26 18.58 -6.51 15.52
C THR A 26 18.05 -7.26 16.73
N LEU A 27 17.01 -6.71 17.36
CA LEU A 27 16.38 -7.30 18.54
C LEU A 27 15.25 -8.25 18.17
N ALA A 28 14.55 -7.97 17.10
CA ALA A 28 13.44 -8.78 16.61
C ALA A 28 13.28 -8.64 15.11
N GLU A 29 12.82 -9.71 14.47
CA GLU A 29 12.32 -9.73 13.11
C GLU A 29 11.11 -10.63 13.07
N THR A 30 10.00 -10.16 12.49
CA THR A 30 8.79 -10.95 12.31
C THR A 30 8.15 -10.63 10.97
N SER A 31 7.51 -11.60 10.35
CA SER A 31 6.86 -11.44 9.05
C SER A 31 5.48 -12.05 9.04
N ILE A 32 4.53 -11.37 8.42
CA ILE A 32 3.16 -11.82 8.19
C ILE A 32 3.04 -12.16 6.71
N ASN A 33 2.94 -13.44 6.37
CA ASN A 33 2.72 -13.91 5.01
C ASN A 33 1.24 -13.72 4.62
N PHE A 34 0.98 -13.07 3.48
CA PHE A 34 -0.39 -12.74 3.09
C PHE A 34 -1.21 -13.96 2.66
N ASP A 35 -0.61 -14.94 2.01
CA ASP A 35 -1.33 -16.14 1.58
C ASP A 35 -1.73 -17.01 2.78
N GLU A 36 -0.86 -17.13 3.79
CA GLU A 36 -1.13 -17.90 4.99
C GLU A 36 -2.30 -17.34 5.80
N HIS A 37 -2.39 -16.01 5.89
CA HIS A 37 -3.36 -15.36 6.77
C HIS A 37 -4.61 -14.86 6.05
N PHE A 38 -4.50 -14.53 4.76
CA PHE A 38 -5.53 -13.74 4.09
C PHE A 38 -6.07 -14.36 2.79
N SER A 39 -5.53 -15.50 2.32
CA SER A 39 -6.01 -16.16 1.10
C SER A 39 -7.50 -16.47 1.13
N GLN A 40 -8.04 -16.89 2.28
CA GLN A 40 -9.46 -17.19 2.43
C GLN A 40 -10.34 -15.94 2.52
N THR A 41 -9.84 -14.87 3.16
CA THR A 41 -10.62 -13.65 3.41
C THR A 41 -10.63 -12.74 2.19
N TYR A 42 -9.48 -12.58 1.52
CA TYR A 42 -9.30 -11.66 0.40
C TYR A 42 -9.16 -12.37 -0.95
N GLY A 43 -9.07 -13.70 -0.98
CA GLY A 43 -8.92 -14.46 -2.22
C GLY A 43 -7.56 -14.29 -2.90
N VAL A 44 -6.54 -13.84 -2.17
CA VAL A 44 -5.20 -13.59 -2.71
C VAL A 44 -4.42 -14.89 -2.90
N THR A 45 -3.56 -14.88 -3.90
CA THR A 45 -2.52 -15.88 -4.15
C THR A 45 -1.23 -15.13 -4.46
N HIS A 46 -0.15 -15.48 -3.79
CA HIS A 46 1.11 -14.70 -3.81
C HIS A 46 0.90 -13.23 -3.40
N GLY A 47 -0.03 -13.00 -2.44
CA GLY A 47 -0.38 -11.68 -1.92
C GLY A 47 -1.22 -10.80 -2.86
N VAL A 48 -1.67 -11.33 -4.00
CA VAL A 48 -2.36 -10.55 -5.03
C VAL A 48 -3.64 -11.24 -5.51
N MET A 49 -4.56 -10.44 -6.03
CA MET A 49 -5.70 -10.88 -6.82
C MET A 49 -5.44 -10.58 -8.30
N ASN A 50 -5.43 -11.62 -9.12
CA ASN A 50 -5.31 -11.51 -10.56
C ASN A 50 -6.71 -11.62 -11.20
N TYR A 51 -7.18 -10.52 -11.78
CA TYR A 51 -8.49 -10.45 -12.44
C TYR A 51 -8.43 -10.80 -13.95
N GLY A 52 -7.25 -11.15 -14.46
CA GLY A 52 -7.02 -11.39 -15.89
C GLY A 52 -6.75 -10.09 -16.66
N SER A 53 -6.43 -10.23 -17.96
CA SER A 53 -6.17 -9.11 -18.87
C SER A 53 -5.15 -8.08 -18.34
N GLY A 54 -4.17 -8.54 -17.58
CA GLY A 54 -3.14 -7.67 -17.00
C GLY A 54 -3.56 -6.91 -15.73
N VAL A 55 -4.80 -7.09 -15.24
CA VAL A 55 -5.30 -6.45 -14.02
C VAL A 55 -4.86 -7.24 -12.80
N VAL A 56 -3.95 -6.66 -12.00
CA VAL A 56 -3.40 -7.28 -10.79
C VAL A 56 -3.44 -6.28 -9.64
N HIS A 57 -4.24 -6.61 -8.61
CA HIS A 57 -4.44 -5.76 -7.45
C HIS A 57 -4.07 -6.47 -6.15
N SER A 58 -3.94 -5.68 -5.09
CA SER A 58 -3.97 -6.13 -3.70
C SER A 58 -4.98 -5.30 -2.92
N PHE A 59 -5.10 -5.52 -1.60
CA PHE A 59 -6.15 -4.89 -0.80
C PHE A 59 -5.55 -4.01 0.30
N PRO A 60 -5.83 -2.69 0.30
CA PRO A 60 -5.36 -1.80 1.37
C PRO A 60 -5.78 -2.25 2.78
N LEU A 61 -7.00 -2.77 2.94
CA LEU A 61 -7.44 -3.30 4.24
C LEU A 61 -6.67 -4.54 4.67
N MET A 62 -6.25 -5.39 3.76
CA MET A 62 -5.38 -6.53 4.07
C MET A 62 -4.04 -6.06 4.64
N TRP A 63 -3.45 -5.01 4.06
CA TRP A 63 -2.20 -4.45 4.59
C TRP A 63 -2.39 -3.84 5.99
N VAL A 64 -3.55 -3.21 6.25
CA VAL A 64 -3.89 -2.71 7.59
C VAL A 64 -4.06 -3.85 8.59
N GLU A 65 -4.71 -4.94 8.22
CA GLU A 65 -4.83 -6.13 9.09
C GLU A 65 -3.47 -6.79 9.34
N ALA A 66 -2.62 -6.88 8.31
CA ALA A 66 -1.27 -7.40 8.45
C ALA A 66 -0.42 -6.55 9.42
N LEU A 67 -0.58 -5.22 9.38
CA LEU A 67 0.08 -4.31 10.32
C LEU A 67 -0.37 -4.56 11.77
N GLU A 68 -1.66 -4.77 12.00
CA GLU A 68 -2.18 -5.14 13.33
C GLU A 68 -1.58 -6.46 13.81
N MET A 69 -1.59 -7.48 12.96
CA MET A 69 -1.01 -8.79 13.27
C MET A 69 0.49 -8.70 13.56
N LEU A 70 1.22 -7.86 12.81
CA LEU A 70 2.65 -7.62 13.03
C LEU A 70 2.90 -7.05 14.43
N PHE A 71 2.17 -6.02 14.83
CA PHE A 71 2.30 -5.44 16.16
C PHE A 71 1.91 -6.43 17.26
N ASP A 72 0.87 -7.22 17.05
CA ASP A 72 0.45 -8.22 18.02
C ASP A 72 1.47 -9.38 18.13
N SER A 73 2.14 -9.75 17.03
CA SER A 73 3.22 -10.73 17.08
C SER A 73 4.40 -10.20 17.89
N LEU A 74 4.87 -8.98 17.61
CA LEU A 74 5.96 -8.38 18.36
C LEU A 74 5.66 -8.27 19.86
N ARG A 75 4.41 -7.92 20.24
CA ARG A 75 4.00 -7.91 21.66
C ARG A 75 3.99 -9.31 22.29
N ARG A 76 3.48 -10.32 21.59
CA ARG A 76 3.47 -11.71 22.08
C ARG A 76 4.87 -12.27 22.30
N ASP A 77 5.82 -11.83 21.47
CA ASP A 77 7.24 -12.20 21.58
C ASP A 77 7.97 -11.42 22.70
N GLY A 78 7.24 -10.60 23.46
CA GLY A 78 7.74 -9.88 24.64
C GLY A 78 8.39 -8.54 24.34
N HIS A 79 8.22 -7.99 23.14
CA HIS A 79 8.76 -6.67 22.79
C HIS A 79 7.83 -5.54 23.25
N ASP A 80 8.38 -4.63 24.05
CA ASP A 80 7.68 -3.43 24.49
C ASP A 80 7.69 -2.37 23.39
N LEU A 81 6.56 -2.24 22.67
CA LEU A 81 6.41 -1.26 21.59
C LEU A 81 6.39 0.19 22.10
N SER A 82 6.12 0.42 23.41
CA SER A 82 6.18 1.76 23.97
C SER A 82 7.61 2.30 24.06
N SER A 83 8.61 1.41 24.00
CA SER A 83 10.04 1.76 23.97
C SER A 83 10.53 2.20 22.58
N ILE A 84 9.72 2.04 21.52
CA ILE A 84 10.09 2.43 20.16
C ILE A 84 10.08 3.95 20.02
N ARG A 85 11.20 4.51 19.60
CA ARG A 85 11.40 5.96 19.46
C ARG A 85 10.96 6.51 18.10
N GLY A 86 10.86 5.66 17.09
CA GLY A 86 10.39 6.01 15.77
C GLY A 86 10.13 4.79 14.93
N ILE A 87 9.20 4.96 13.96
CA ILE A 87 8.83 3.93 13.00
C ILE A 87 9.13 4.48 11.61
N SER A 88 9.73 3.66 10.76
CA SER A 88 9.92 3.95 9.33
C SER A 88 9.31 2.81 8.52
N GLY A 89 8.63 3.16 7.42
CA GLY A 89 8.02 2.19 6.52
C GLY A 89 8.64 2.24 5.13
N SER A 90 8.68 1.09 4.49
CA SER A 90 8.87 0.93 3.06
C SER A 90 7.74 0.05 2.51
N GLY A 91 7.49 0.12 1.22
CA GLY A 91 6.47 -0.69 0.58
C GLY A 91 6.80 -0.96 -0.89
N GLN A 92 6.01 -1.85 -1.49
CA GLN A 92 6.14 -2.17 -2.91
C GLN A 92 5.94 -0.92 -3.77
N GLN A 93 6.72 -0.82 -4.84
CA GLN A 93 6.64 0.32 -5.77
C GLN A 93 5.31 0.36 -6.52
N HIS A 94 4.88 1.56 -6.91
CA HIS A 94 3.74 1.83 -7.81
C HIS A 94 2.36 1.41 -7.31
N GLY A 95 2.21 0.82 -6.14
CA GLY A 95 0.90 0.56 -5.55
C GLY A 95 0.21 1.87 -5.17
N THR A 96 -1.00 2.12 -5.70
CA THR A 96 -1.76 3.35 -5.40
C THR A 96 -2.98 3.06 -4.55
N VAL A 97 -3.11 3.81 -3.45
CA VAL A 97 -4.22 3.75 -2.49
C VAL A 97 -5.01 5.05 -2.56
N TYR A 98 -6.32 4.94 -2.60
CA TYR A 98 -7.25 6.05 -2.80
C TYR A 98 -8.09 6.26 -1.54
N LEU A 99 -7.99 7.44 -0.95
CA LEU A 99 -8.55 7.78 0.35
C LEU A 99 -9.59 8.90 0.21
N ASP A 100 -10.68 8.83 0.97
CA ASP A 100 -11.70 9.86 0.99
C ASP A 100 -11.34 11.02 1.94
N ASP A 101 -12.15 12.07 1.93
CA ASP A 101 -11.98 13.27 2.75
C ASP A 101 -12.13 13.03 4.25
N ARG A 102 -12.75 11.92 4.66
CA ARG A 102 -12.93 11.55 6.07
C ARG A 102 -11.72 10.89 6.67
N THR A 103 -10.75 10.48 5.86
CA THR A 103 -9.58 9.73 6.31
C THR A 103 -8.80 10.47 7.40
N ASP A 104 -8.59 11.77 7.26
CA ASP A 104 -7.91 12.59 8.27
C ASP A 104 -8.64 12.58 9.61
N ILE A 105 -9.97 12.65 9.59
CA ILE A 105 -10.81 12.61 10.78
C ILE A 105 -10.75 11.22 11.42
N LEU A 106 -10.79 10.16 10.61
CA LEU A 106 -10.69 8.78 11.10
C LEU A 106 -9.33 8.54 11.77
N LEU A 107 -8.24 8.94 11.14
CA LEU A 107 -6.88 8.77 11.69
C LEU A 107 -6.67 9.54 13.00
N ARG A 108 -7.24 10.74 13.14
CA ARG A 108 -7.15 11.54 14.39
C ARG A 108 -7.99 10.98 15.54
N ASN A 109 -8.99 10.15 15.24
CA ASN A 109 -9.96 9.63 16.22
C ASN A 109 -9.85 8.10 16.39
N LEU A 110 -8.70 7.52 16.09
CA LEU A 110 -8.49 6.09 16.28
C LEU A 110 -8.63 5.70 17.75
N SER A 111 -9.36 4.62 17.98
CA SER A 111 -9.54 4.02 19.30
C SER A 111 -8.63 2.81 19.48
N THR A 112 -7.88 2.80 20.57
CA THR A 112 -7.02 1.67 20.92
C THR A 112 -7.79 0.39 21.27
N ASN A 113 -9.10 0.49 21.50
CA ASN A 113 -9.96 -0.62 21.87
C ASN A 113 -10.70 -1.26 20.68
N LYS A 114 -10.40 -0.81 19.47
CA LYS A 114 -11.05 -1.32 18.24
C LYS A 114 -9.99 -1.72 17.21
N PRO A 115 -10.21 -2.81 16.46
CA PRO A 115 -9.32 -3.18 15.36
C PRO A 115 -9.16 -2.04 14.36
N LEU A 116 -7.92 -1.76 13.93
CA LEU A 116 -7.57 -0.66 13.03
C LEU A 116 -8.27 -0.81 11.67
N HIS A 117 -8.25 -2.02 11.10
CA HIS A 117 -8.90 -2.30 9.83
C HIS A 117 -10.40 -2.01 9.85
N LYS A 118 -11.10 -2.26 10.97
CA LYS A 118 -12.53 -1.93 11.10
C LYS A 118 -12.77 -0.42 11.16
N GLN A 119 -11.86 0.32 11.77
CA GLN A 119 -11.93 1.77 11.85
C GLN A 119 -11.65 2.43 10.50
N LEU A 120 -10.73 1.87 9.71
CA LEU A 120 -10.34 2.39 8.40
C LEU A 120 -11.11 1.79 7.22
N ALA A 121 -12.05 0.87 7.44
CA ALA A 121 -12.78 0.19 6.38
C ALA A 121 -13.50 1.13 5.39
N LYS A 122 -13.88 2.32 5.84
CA LYS A 122 -14.57 3.34 5.03
C LYS A 122 -13.67 4.46 4.53
N ALA A 123 -12.36 4.38 4.78
CA ALA A 123 -11.41 5.40 4.33
C ALA A 123 -11.09 5.27 2.84
N PHE A 124 -11.25 4.09 2.27
CA PHE A 124 -10.83 3.80 0.90
C PHE A 124 -11.98 4.01 -0.08
N THR A 125 -11.78 4.87 -1.07
CA THR A 125 -12.73 5.08 -2.17
C THR A 125 -12.66 3.95 -3.20
N ARG A 126 -11.53 3.25 -3.25
CA ARG A 126 -11.30 2.06 -4.07
C ARG A 126 -10.90 0.90 -3.16
N PRO A 127 -11.66 -0.22 -3.14
CA PRO A 127 -11.42 -1.32 -2.19
C PRO A 127 -10.15 -2.12 -2.50
N SER A 128 -9.67 -2.10 -3.75
CA SER A 128 -8.44 -2.76 -4.18
C SER A 128 -7.50 -1.78 -4.87
N ALA A 129 -6.22 -1.95 -4.65
CA ALA A 129 -5.15 -1.11 -5.18
C ALA A 129 -4.41 -1.82 -6.32
N PRO A 130 -4.24 -1.19 -7.49
CA PRO A 130 -3.33 -1.72 -8.50
C PRO A 130 -1.92 -1.73 -7.94
N ILE A 131 -1.14 -2.76 -8.27
CA ILE A 131 0.24 -2.91 -7.82
C ILE A 131 1.20 -2.91 -9.01
N TRP A 132 2.49 -3.01 -8.76
CA TRP A 132 3.55 -2.97 -9.78
C TRP A 132 3.42 -4.05 -10.89
N MET A 133 2.68 -5.12 -10.63
CA MET A 133 2.40 -6.20 -11.59
C MET A 133 1.24 -5.87 -12.55
N ASP A 134 0.47 -4.81 -12.28
CA ASP A 134 -0.65 -4.40 -13.14
C ASP A 134 -0.14 -3.80 -14.44
N SER A 135 -0.51 -4.42 -15.56
CA SER A 135 -0.15 -4.00 -16.92
C SER A 135 -1.37 -3.62 -17.75
N SER A 136 -2.47 -3.25 -17.11
CA SER A 136 -3.78 -3.09 -17.75
C SER A 136 -4.08 -1.67 -18.24
N THR A 137 -3.08 -0.77 -18.29
CA THR A 137 -3.26 0.65 -18.62
C THR A 137 -2.55 1.06 -19.91
N SER A 138 -2.39 0.15 -20.86
CA SER A 138 -1.70 0.45 -22.13
C SER A 138 -2.40 1.57 -22.91
N ASP A 139 -3.73 1.61 -22.93
CA ASP A 139 -4.50 2.66 -23.61
C ASP A 139 -4.27 4.02 -22.96
N GLN A 140 -4.25 4.09 -21.62
CA GLN A 140 -3.95 5.31 -20.87
C GLN A 140 -2.52 5.79 -21.10
N CYS A 141 -1.56 4.86 -21.21
CA CYS A 141 -0.18 5.20 -21.56
C CYS A 141 -0.11 5.88 -22.94
N VAL A 142 -0.73 5.29 -23.96
CA VAL A 142 -0.77 5.84 -25.32
C VAL A 142 -1.44 7.22 -25.33
N GLU A 143 -2.54 7.39 -24.59
CA GLU A 143 -3.26 8.66 -24.55
C GLU A 143 -2.45 9.75 -23.84
N ILE A 144 -1.85 9.46 -22.70
CA ILE A 144 -0.99 10.41 -21.96
C ILE A 144 0.17 10.84 -22.84
N GLU A 145 0.88 9.89 -23.47
CA GLU A 145 2.00 10.19 -24.36
C GLU A 145 1.60 11.09 -25.52
N ARG A 146 0.48 10.77 -26.19
CA ARG A 146 -0.07 11.61 -27.27
C ARG A 146 -0.40 13.04 -26.81
N ASN A 147 -1.01 13.17 -25.62
CA ASN A 147 -1.48 14.47 -25.12
C ASN A 147 -0.33 15.40 -24.69
N VAL A 148 0.84 14.87 -24.35
CA VAL A 148 2.03 15.68 -24.02
C VAL A 148 2.92 15.95 -25.23
N GLY A 149 2.57 15.45 -26.43
CA GLY A 149 3.33 15.71 -27.66
C GLY A 149 4.26 14.57 -28.09
N GLY A 150 4.07 13.36 -27.58
CA GLY A 150 4.80 12.15 -27.95
C GLY A 150 5.84 11.71 -26.93
N ALA A 151 6.48 10.55 -27.20
CA ALA A 151 7.42 9.90 -26.28
C ALA A 151 8.61 10.80 -25.91
N ASP A 152 9.21 11.50 -26.86
CA ASP A 152 10.38 12.36 -26.61
C ASP A 152 10.00 13.57 -25.75
N ALA A 153 8.80 14.16 -25.96
CA ALA A 153 8.29 15.24 -25.14
C ALA A 153 8.02 14.76 -23.72
N LEU A 154 7.45 13.57 -23.55
CA LEU A 154 7.22 12.98 -22.25
C LEU A 154 8.54 12.72 -21.49
N VAL A 155 9.54 12.15 -22.14
CA VAL A 155 10.89 11.93 -21.55
C VAL A 155 11.54 13.25 -21.18
N SER A 156 11.43 14.27 -22.02
CA SER A 156 11.98 15.60 -21.73
C SER A 156 11.30 16.27 -20.52
N LEU A 157 9.99 16.02 -20.33
CA LEU A 157 9.21 16.60 -19.24
C LEU A 157 9.42 15.87 -17.92
N THR A 158 9.51 14.53 -17.94
CA THR A 158 9.46 13.68 -16.72
C THR A 158 10.76 12.95 -16.40
N GLY A 159 11.69 12.87 -17.35
CA GLY A 159 12.90 12.05 -17.25
C GLY A 159 12.65 10.56 -17.49
N ASN A 160 11.42 10.14 -17.78
CA ASN A 160 11.04 8.72 -17.89
C ASN A 160 10.15 8.46 -19.10
N ARG A 161 10.22 7.23 -19.63
CA ARG A 161 9.17 6.69 -20.49
C ARG A 161 7.97 6.30 -19.63
N ILE A 162 6.80 6.21 -20.24
CA ILE A 162 5.60 5.76 -19.55
C ILE A 162 5.54 4.23 -19.50
N PHE A 163 5.01 3.69 -18.40
CA PHE A 163 4.74 2.26 -18.22
C PHE A 163 3.40 2.07 -17.53
N GLU A 164 2.73 0.97 -17.83
CA GLU A 164 1.38 0.66 -17.37
C GLU A 164 1.25 0.65 -15.84
N ARG A 165 2.28 0.17 -15.15
CA ARG A 165 2.29 0.10 -13.68
C ARG A 165 2.45 1.46 -12.97
N PHE A 166 2.81 2.52 -13.69
CA PHE A 166 3.03 3.82 -13.09
C PHE A 166 1.72 4.43 -12.58
N SER A 167 1.82 5.21 -11.51
CA SER A 167 0.66 5.81 -10.85
C SER A 167 -0.17 6.70 -11.79
N GLY A 168 0.46 7.44 -12.70
CA GLY A 168 -0.24 8.31 -13.66
C GLY A 168 -1.27 7.56 -14.51
N PRO A 169 -0.88 6.53 -15.30
CA PRO A 169 -1.82 5.70 -16.06
C PRO A 169 -2.86 4.99 -15.18
N GLN A 170 -2.47 4.49 -14.00
CA GLN A 170 -3.39 3.84 -13.08
C GLN A 170 -4.46 4.80 -12.51
N ILE A 171 -4.09 6.03 -12.16
CA ILE A 171 -5.02 7.08 -11.74
C ILE A 171 -5.95 7.45 -12.89
N ARG A 172 -5.43 7.62 -14.10
CA ARG A 172 -6.21 7.90 -15.29
C ARG A 172 -7.26 6.82 -15.55
N LYS A 173 -6.86 5.55 -15.50
CA LYS A 173 -7.79 4.43 -15.65
C LYS A 173 -8.88 4.45 -14.58
N PHE A 174 -8.54 4.73 -13.32
CA PHE A 174 -9.53 4.81 -12.25
C PHE A 174 -10.55 5.92 -12.51
N PHE A 175 -10.09 7.10 -12.90
CA PHE A 175 -10.97 8.21 -13.31
C PHE A 175 -11.95 7.81 -14.44
N GLU A 176 -11.48 7.04 -15.42
CA GLU A 176 -12.28 6.63 -16.57
C GLU A 176 -13.27 5.50 -16.25
N THR A 177 -12.90 4.58 -15.35
CA THR A 177 -13.68 3.37 -15.06
C THR A 177 -14.64 3.52 -13.90
N ASP A 178 -14.35 4.42 -12.95
CA ASP A 178 -15.19 4.70 -11.77
C ASP A 178 -15.08 6.19 -11.38
N PRO A 179 -15.66 7.09 -12.20
CA PRO A 179 -15.57 8.52 -11.97
C PRO A 179 -16.21 8.96 -10.65
N GLU A 180 -17.27 8.29 -10.20
CA GLU A 180 -17.92 8.61 -8.94
C GLU A 180 -17.03 8.31 -7.71
N ALA A 181 -16.33 7.19 -7.71
CA ALA A 181 -15.37 6.87 -6.65
C ALA A 181 -14.14 7.79 -6.73
N TYR A 182 -13.72 8.14 -7.94
CA TYR A 182 -12.63 9.10 -8.14
C TYR A 182 -12.98 10.49 -7.59
N GLU A 183 -14.18 11.00 -7.84
CA GLU A 183 -14.63 12.29 -7.32
C GLU A 183 -14.66 12.34 -5.78
N ARG A 184 -14.92 11.22 -5.12
CA ARG A 184 -14.85 11.11 -3.65
C ARG A 184 -13.43 10.97 -3.12
N THR A 185 -12.44 10.80 -3.99
CA THR A 185 -11.04 10.65 -3.58
C THR A 185 -10.42 12.00 -3.28
N ALA A 186 -10.12 12.24 -2.02
CA ALA A 186 -9.44 13.46 -1.57
C ALA A 186 -7.92 13.30 -1.57
N HIS A 187 -7.41 12.07 -1.45
CA HIS A 187 -5.99 11.80 -1.33
C HIS A 187 -5.59 10.52 -2.02
N ILE A 188 -4.47 10.54 -2.73
CA ILE A 188 -3.86 9.34 -3.35
C ILE A 188 -2.48 9.17 -2.73
N SER A 189 -2.24 7.99 -2.16
CA SER A 189 -0.96 7.62 -1.55
C SER A 189 -0.36 6.41 -2.24
N LEU A 190 0.92 6.19 -1.99
CA LEU A 190 1.58 4.90 -2.31
C LEU A 190 1.47 3.96 -1.11
N VAL A 191 1.70 2.68 -1.36
CA VAL A 191 1.73 1.64 -0.32
C VAL A 191 2.89 1.87 0.64
#